data_85034f4c6b8837c9dde5daeed20aad0a
#
_entry.id   85034f4c6b8837c9dde5daeed20aad0a
#
_cell.length_a   1.000
_cell.length_b   1.000
_cell.length_c   1.000
_cell.angle_alpha   90.00
_cell.angle_beta   90.00
_cell.angle_gamma   90.00
#
_symmetry.space_group_name_H-M   'P 1'
#
loop_
_entity.id
_entity.type
_entity.pdbx_description
1 polymer ?
#
loop_
_entity_poly.entity_id
_entity_poly.type
_entity_poly.pdbx_seq_one_letter_code
_entity_poly.pdbx_strand_id
1 'polypeptide(L)'
;FQNKRAAQGVKDDLMAVTAVIDDGQTRIGIISADTIGLMRKFVLSVREDVPAEWGLDYIMVHATHNHEGPDTQGLWGPSFLKSGVDDRYMEQLKTAFINSLKIALDNLEPAEMSLALIPTNPLTPIIDTRKPFVIDDDIRAILFNRPDGSIIGSLINFGIHVELVWDKNLELTADVAGYLRRGISKGIYYKDQLVKAGLGGTTLWLTGNIGGLMTSGPTDPIYDPVLKKTLTKPSHAKARAYGYSLANSVIEAFQAGDFKKSPKPSITVHSTEIELGIENFMLSLGTLLGVIDTDPKFSLMPPFIRYLSEVAFIQIGDASITGVPGELYPEIAVGGIENPIGADY
;
A
#
# COMPACT_ATOMS: atom_id res chain seq x y z
N PHE A 1 -5.67 -15.94 -2.72
CA PHE A 1 -4.30 -16.45 -2.73
C PHE A 1 -4.15 -17.91 -2.28
N GLN A 2 -4.53 -18.81 -3.13
CA GLN A 2 -4.26 -20.26 -2.97
C GLN A 2 -3.96 -20.85 -4.35
N ASN A 3 -3.05 -21.80 -4.40
CA ASN A 3 -2.73 -22.51 -5.63
C ASN A 3 -3.99 -23.12 -6.26
N LYS A 4 -4.10 -23.03 -7.60
CA LYS A 4 -5.21 -23.58 -8.42
C LYS A 4 -6.57 -22.88 -8.21
N ARG A 5 -6.62 -21.70 -7.62
CA ARG A 5 -7.86 -20.92 -7.51
C ARG A 5 -7.86 -19.79 -8.54
N ALA A 6 -8.91 -19.72 -9.31
CA ALA A 6 -9.17 -18.61 -10.22
C ALA A 6 -10.26 -17.71 -9.65
N ALA A 7 -10.19 -16.42 -9.91
CA ALA A 7 -11.26 -15.49 -9.59
C ALA A 7 -12.54 -15.88 -10.34
N GLN A 8 -13.69 -15.78 -9.69
CA GLN A 8 -15.01 -16.11 -10.24
C GLN A 8 -15.87 -14.87 -10.48
N GLY A 9 -15.39 -13.70 -10.04
CA GLY A 9 -16.10 -12.44 -10.20
C GLY A 9 -15.24 -11.25 -9.79
N VAL A 10 -15.82 -10.07 -9.94
CA VAL A 10 -15.24 -8.80 -9.52
C VAL A 10 -16.24 -8.13 -8.59
N LYS A 11 -15.82 -7.86 -7.37
CA LYS A 11 -16.61 -7.11 -6.39
C LYS A 11 -16.47 -5.61 -6.60
N ASP A 12 -15.25 -5.17 -6.77
CA ASP A 12 -14.89 -3.80 -7.11
C ASP A 12 -13.54 -3.77 -7.87
N ASP A 13 -13.31 -2.67 -8.59
CA ASP A 13 -12.15 -2.54 -9.46
C ASP A 13 -10.86 -2.44 -8.63
N LEU A 14 -9.82 -3.12 -9.11
CA LEU A 14 -8.46 -2.90 -8.67
C LEU A 14 -7.92 -1.64 -9.33
N MET A 15 -7.27 -0.79 -8.55
CA MET A 15 -6.85 0.54 -8.99
C MET A 15 -5.32 0.67 -8.98
N ALA A 16 -4.81 1.43 -9.94
CA ALA A 16 -3.53 2.11 -9.83
C ALA A 16 -3.81 3.60 -9.63
N VAL A 17 -3.46 4.13 -8.48
CA VAL A 17 -3.69 5.53 -8.11
C VAL A 17 -2.35 6.23 -8.01
N THR A 18 -2.20 7.39 -8.68
CA THR A 18 -0.91 8.07 -8.80
C THR A 18 -1.00 9.50 -8.30
N ALA A 19 0.03 9.91 -7.57
CA ALA A 19 0.33 11.30 -7.28
C ALA A 19 1.63 11.69 -8.00
N VAL A 20 1.64 12.86 -8.66
CA VAL A 20 2.86 13.53 -9.10
C VAL A 20 3.01 14.78 -8.27
N ILE A 21 4.20 14.96 -7.69
CA ILE A 21 4.54 16.08 -6.83
C ILE A 21 5.75 16.78 -7.42
N ASP A 22 5.69 18.11 -7.53
CA ASP A 22 6.70 18.95 -8.18
C ASP A 22 6.92 20.20 -7.33
N ASP A 23 8.16 20.49 -6.94
CA ASP A 23 8.54 21.70 -6.19
C ASP A 23 9.20 22.77 -7.09
N GLY A 24 9.22 22.53 -8.41
CA GLY A 24 9.87 23.38 -9.42
C GLY A 24 11.34 23.06 -9.66
N GLN A 25 11.94 22.14 -8.90
CA GLN A 25 13.30 21.64 -9.07
C GLN A 25 13.33 20.12 -9.20
N THR A 26 12.55 19.44 -8.39
CA THR A 26 12.45 17.98 -8.36
C THR A 26 11.00 17.56 -8.57
N ARG A 27 10.79 16.60 -9.47
CA ARG A 27 9.47 16.05 -9.78
C ARG A 27 9.48 14.55 -9.54
N ILE A 28 8.53 14.07 -8.72
CA ILE A 28 8.42 12.66 -8.39
C ILE A 28 7.02 12.11 -8.72
N GLY A 29 6.97 10.83 -9.10
CA GLY A 29 5.73 10.08 -9.22
C GLY A 29 5.63 9.02 -8.12
N ILE A 30 4.47 8.89 -7.49
CA ILE A 30 4.16 7.81 -6.54
C ILE A 30 2.94 7.07 -7.06
N ILE A 31 3.12 5.82 -7.46
CA ILE A 31 2.06 4.93 -7.94
C ILE A 31 1.72 3.97 -6.80
N SER A 32 0.46 3.90 -6.39
CA SER A 32 -0.07 2.91 -5.46
C SER A 32 -1.04 1.99 -6.19
N ALA A 33 -0.75 0.69 -6.21
CA ALA A 33 -1.51 -0.29 -6.97
C ALA A 33 -2.09 -1.39 -6.08
N ASP A 34 -3.32 -1.83 -6.38
CA ASP A 34 -4.00 -2.90 -5.66
C ASP A 34 -3.47 -4.27 -6.09
N THR A 35 -2.22 -4.52 -5.75
CA THR A 35 -1.50 -5.78 -5.96
C THR A 35 -0.89 -6.24 -4.64
N ILE A 36 -0.56 -7.53 -4.54
CA ILE A 36 0.10 -8.07 -3.36
C ILE A 36 1.56 -7.62 -3.25
N GLY A 37 2.23 -7.46 -4.36
CA GLY A 37 3.62 -7.03 -4.46
C GLY A 37 4.07 -7.01 -5.91
N LEU A 38 5.17 -6.35 -6.18
CA LEU A 38 5.73 -6.23 -7.53
C LEU A 38 7.24 -6.51 -7.49
N MET A 39 7.71 -7.32 -8.42
CA MET A 39 9.13 -7.62 -8.53
C MET A 39 9.89 -6.42 -9.11
N ARG A 40 11.12 -6.19 -8.64
CA ARG A 40 11.97 -5.07 -9.07
C ARG A 40 12.09 -4.98 -10.61
N LYS A 41 12.24 -6.10 -11.29
CA LYS A 41 12.33 -6.15 -12.74
C LYS A 41 11.12 -5.50 -13.43
N PHE A 42 9.92 -5.79 -12.95
CA PHE A 42 8.70 -5.15 -13.45
C PHE A 42 8.72 -3.64 -13.16
N VAL A 43 9.10 -3.22 -11.96
CA VAL A 43 9.21 -1.79 -11.61
C VAL A 43 10.20 -1.05 -12.52
N LEU A 44 11.35 -1.66 -12.80
CA LEU A 44 12.33 -1.09 -13.74
C LEU A 44 11.74 -0.98 -15.14
N SER A 45 11.03 -1.99 -15.64
CA SER A 45 10.40 -1.91 -16.97
C SER A 45 9.34 -0.81 -17.06
N VAL A 46 8.64 -0.49 -15.97
CA VAL A 46 7.73 0.66 -15.92
C VAL A 46 8.52 1.96 -16.04
N ARG A 47 9.61 2.11 -15.27
CA ARG A 47 10.45 3.33 -15.29
C ARG A 47 11.11 3.56 -16.68
N GLU A 48 11.53 2.48 -17.34
CA GLU A 48 12.14 2.51 -18.67
C GLU A 48 11.16 2.98 -19.77
N ASP A 49 9.88 2.60 -19.65
CA ASP A 49 8.86 2.95 -20.63
C ASP A 49 8.23 4.33 -20.38
N VAL A 50 8.54 5.00 -19.26
CA VAL A 50 8.09 6.37 -19.01
C VAL A 50 8.91 7.35 -19.86
N PRO A 51 8.25 8.21 -20.69
CA PRO A 51 8.95 9.16 -21.54
C PRO A 51 9.82 10.14 -20.73
N ALA A 52 11.10 10.28 -21.11
CA ALA A 52 12.05 11.15 -20.41
C ALA A 52 11.60 12.63 -20.40
N GLU A 53 10.88 13.06 -21.43
CA GLU A 53 10.32 14.43 -21.52
C GLU A 53 9.27 14.74 -20.46
N TRP A 54 8.76 13.76 -19.71
CA TRP A 54 7.89 14.00 -18.57
C TRP A 54 8.64 14.57 -17.37
N GLY A 55 9.98 14.48 -17.38
CA GLY A 55 10.84 15.11 -16.39
C GLY A 55 10.62 14.61 -14.97
N LEU A 56 10.35 13.31 -14.81
CA LEU A 56 10.24 12.68 -13.50
C LEU A 56 11.64 12.26 -13.03
N ASP A 57 12.11 12.82 -11.93
CA ASP A 57 13.41 12.49 -11.34
C ASP A 57 13.38 11.14 -10.62
N TYR A 58 12.20 10.75 -10.12
CA TYR A 58 12.00 9.46 -9.46
C TYR A 58 10.55 8.97 -9.59
N ILE A 59 10.40 7.67 -9.72
CA ILE A 59 9.08 7.01 -9.70
C ILE A 59 9.12 5.90 -8.66
N MET A 60 8.33 6.09 -7.58
CA MET A 60 8.06 5.03 -6.61
C MET A 60 6.86 4.22 -7.09
N VAL A 61 7.01 2.90 -7.13
CA VAL A 61 5.90 1.99 -7.36
C VAL A 61 5.65 1.21 -6.07
N HIS A 62 4.45 1.36 -5.53
CA HIS A 62 4.03 0.78 -4.27
C HIS A 62 2.86 -0.17 -4.48
N ALA A 63 2.88 -1.32 -3.81
CA ALA A 63 1.77 -2.27 -3.75
C ALA A 63 0.97 -2.02 -2.46
N THR A 64 -0.37 -1.96 -2.56
CA THR A 64 -1.23 -1.88 -1.36
C THR A 64 -1.17 -3.15 -0.51
N HIS A 65 -0.47 -4.14 -0.97
CA HIS A 65 -0.41 -5.50 -0.41
C HIS A 65 -1.77 -6.19 -0.40
N ASN A 66 -2.54 -5.96 -1.46
CA ASN A 66 -3.87 -6.53 -1.62
C ASN A 66 -3.81 -8.02 -1.97
N HIS A 67 -4.38 -8.86 -1.11
CA HIS A 67 -4.42 -10.31 -1.29
C HIS A 67 -5.53 -10.81 -2.22
N GLU A 68 -6.41 -9.93 -2.66
CA GLU A 68 -7.60 -10.25 -3.46
C GLU A 68 -7.44 -9.87 -4.94
N GLY A 69 -6.18 -9.74 -5.40
CA GLY A 69 -5.81 -9.48 -6.78
C GLY A 69 -5.18 -10.70 -7.48
N PRO A 70 -4.85 -10.57 -8.78
CA PRO A 70 -4.07 -11.56 -9.51
C PRO A 70 -2.66 -11.73 -8.94
N ASP A 71 -2.07 -12.91 -9.16
CA ASP A 71 -0.67 -13.16 -8.81
C ASP A 71 0.26 -12.30 -9.67
N THR A 72 1.07 -11.47 -9.02
CA THR A 72 2.07 -10.59 -9.64
C THR A 72 3.50 -10.98 -9.29
N GLN A 73 3.68 -12.05 -8.50
CA GLN A 73 4.97 -12.48 -7.99
C GLN A 73 5.35 -13.92 -8.41
N GLY A 74 4.39 -14.70 -8.92
CA GLY A 74 4.61 -16.08 -9.34
C GLY A 74 4.42 -17.14 -8.25
N LEU A 75 3.95 -16.72 -7.05
CA LEU A 75 3.89 -17.59 -5.87
C LEU A 75 2.66 -18.49 -5.83
N TRP A 76 1.57 -18.13 -6.52
CA TRP A 76 0.27 -18.81 -6.43
C TRP A 76 -0.17 -19.49 -7.71
N GLY A 77 0.79 -20.00 -8.46
CA GLY A 77 0.55 -20.78 -9.66
C GLY A 77 -0.11 -22.15 -9.41
N PRO A 78 -0.43 -22.90 -10.48
CA PRO A 78 -1.06 -24.21 -10.38
C PRO A 78 -0.19 -25.26 -9.70
N SER A 79 1.13 -25.03 -9.61
CA SER A 79 2.09 -25.83 -8.86
C SER A 79 3.33 -24.98 -8.52
N PHE A 80 4.16 -25.44 -7.60
CA PHE A 80 5.41 -24.78 -7.23
C PHE A 80 6.43 -24.65 -8.38
N LEU A 81 6.23 -25.36 -9.50
CA LEU A 81 7.07 -25.29 -10.70
C LEU A 81 6.49 -24.38 -11.79
N LYS A 82 5.32 -23.79 -11.56
CA LYS A 82 4.65 -22.97 -12.57
C LYS A 82 4.14 -21.68 -11.94
N SER A 83 4.63 -20.56 -12.45
CA SER A 83 4.19 -19.22 -12.06
C SER A 83 2.68 -19.05 -12.23
N GLY A 84 2.07 -18.28 -11.34
CA GLY A 84 0.68 -17.83 -11.44
C GLY A 84 0.51 -16.51 -12.18
N VAL A 85 1.60 -15.88 -12.58
CA VAL A 85 1.58 -14.59 -13.29
C VAL A 85 0.97 -14.78 -14.69
N ASP A 86 0.07 -13.90 -15.06
CA ASP A 86 -0.45 -13.76 -16.44
C ASP A 86 0.23 -12.54 -17.09
N ASP A 87 1.05 -12.79 -18.11
CA ASP A 87 1.82 -11.75 -18.80
C ASP A 87 0.91 -10.66 -19.39
N ARG A 88 -0.31 -11.01 -19.84
CA ARG A 88 -1.26 -10.04 -20.37
C ARG A 88 -1.75 -9.10 -19.27
N TYR A 89 -1.95 -9.62 -18.06
CA TYR A 89 -2.29 -8.79 -16.91
C TYR A 89 -1.14 -7.86 -16.54
N MET A 90 0.09 -8.36 -16.54
CA MET A 90 1.27 -7.52 -16.25
C MET A 90 1.45 -6.40 -17.28
N GLU A 91 1.23 -6.66 -18.57
CA GLU A 91 1.24 -5.61 -19.60
C GLU A 91 0.11 -4.58 -19.44
N GLN A 92 -1.09 -5.03 -19.08
CA GLN A 92 -2.20 -4.13 -18.75
C GLN A 92 -1.88 -3.28 -17.52
N LEU A 93 -1.28 -3.88 -16.50
CA LEU A 93 -0.88 -3.19 -15.27
C LEU A 93 0.18 -2.12 -15.56
N LYS A 94 1.21 -2.44 -16.36
CA LYS A 94 2.23 -1.49 -16.80
C LYS A 94 1.62 -0.33 -17.57
N THR A 95 0.75 -0.61 -18.52
CA THR A 95 0.00 0.40 -19.28
C THR A 95 -0.83 1.30 -18.35
N ALA A 96 -1.52 0.70 -17.37
CA ALA A 96 -2.30 1.46 -16.40
C ALA A 96 -1.42 2.39 -15.54
N PHE A 97 -0.23 1.94 -15.16
CA PHE A 97 0.74 2.76 -14.39
C PHE A 97 1.21 3.97 -15.20
N ILE A 98 1.63 3.76 -16.44
CA ILE A 98 2.09 4.85 -17.32
C ILE A 98 0.94 5.83 -17.59
N ASN A 99 -0.26 5.34 -17.89
CA ASN A 99 -1.43 6.18 -18.09
C ASN A 99 -1.81 6.97 -16.83
N SER A 100 -1.73 6.38 -15.66
CA SER A 100 -2.03 7.06 -14.40
C SER A 100 -1.02 8.16 -14.07
N LEU A 101 0.28 7.96 -14.38
CA LEU A 101 1.31 8.99 -14.32
C LEU A 101 0.99 10.15 -15.27
N LYS A 102 0.62 9.83 -16.52
CA LYS A 102 0.27 10.87 -17.52
C LYS A 102 -0.93 11.71 -17.06
N ILE A 103 -1.97 11.04 -16.55
CA ILE A 103 -3.15 11.73 -16.01
C ILE A 103 -2.76 12.65 -14.85
N ALA A 104 -1.91 12.20 -13.94
CA ALA A 104 -1.47 13.01 -12.81
C ALA A 104 -0.62 14.21 -13.28
N LEU A 105 0.29 14.02 -14.24
CA LEU A 105 1.07 15.08 -14.84
C LEU A 105 0.20 16.14 -15.53
N ASP A 106 -0.79 15.73 -16.30
CA ASP A 106 -1.69 16.64 -17.02
C ASP A 106 -2.59 17.46 -16.09
N ASN A 107 -2.73 17.02 -14.84
CA ASN A 107 -3.53 17.68 -13.80
C ASN A 107 -2.69 18.35 -12.71
N LEU A 108 -1.40 18.59 -12.95
CA LEU A 108 -0.56 19.34 -12.02
C LEU A 108 -1.11 20.75 -11.81
N GLU A 109 -1.28 21.13 -10.55
CA GLU A 109 -1.78 22.42 -10.14
C GLU A 109 -1.12 22.88 -8.83
N PRO A 110 -1.08 24.19 -8.54
CA PRO A 110 -0.52 24.70 -7.29
C PRO A 110 -1.25 24.12 -6.06
N ALA A 111 -0.47 23.67 -5.09
CA ALA A 111 -0.97 23.03 -3.88
C ALA A 111 -0.32 23.55 -2.62
N GLU A 112 -1.07 23.56 -1.52
CA GLU A 112 -0.56 23.67 -0.15
C GLU A 112 -0.54 22.26 0.45
N MET A 113 0.50 21.93 1.21
CA MET A 113 0.63 20.64 1.89
C MET A 113 0.36 20.76 3.38
N SER A 114 -0.33 19.78 3.93
CA SER A 114 -0.54 19.65 5.37
C SER A 114 -0.44 18.19 5.81
N LEU A 115 -0.06 17.99 7.07
CA LEU A 115 0.30 16.69 7.66
C LEU A 115 -0.47 16.45 8.93
N ALA A 116 -0.87 15.20 9.17
CA ALA A 116 -1.40 14.75 10.44
C ALA A 116 -0.90 13.35 10.80
N LEU A 117 -0.66 13.16 12.10
CA LEU A 117 -0.54 11.85 12.75
C LEU A 117 -1.82 11.62 13.53
N ILE A 118 -2.56 10.58 13.16
CA ILE A 118 -3.93 10.36 13.64
C ILE A 118 -3.97 9.01 14.35
N PRO A 119 -4.20 8.98 15.67
CA PRO A 119 -4.38 7.72 16.39
C PRO A 119 -5.58 6.96 15.83
N THR A 120 -5.44 5.63 15.70
CA THR A 120 -6.58 4.82 15.27
C THR A 120 -7.66 4.74 16.34
N ASN A 121 -8.87 4.54 15.87
CA ASN A 121 -9.98 4.23 16.73
C ASN A 121 -9.80 2.81 17.32
N PRO A 122 -10.03 2.58 18.62
CA PRO A 122 -9.99 1.25 19.22
C PRO A 122 -11.00 0.26 18.60
N LEU A 123 -11.89 0.71 17.72
CA LEU A 123 -12.80 -0.13 16.93
C LEU A 123 -12.15 -0.73 15.67
N THR A 124 -10.90 -0.38 15.37
CA THR A 124 -10.09 -0.93 14.28
C THR A 124 -8.92 -1.75 14.86
N PRO A 125 -9.17 -2.96 15.35
CA PRO A 125 -8.13 -3.76 15.98
C PRO A 125 -7.08 -4.18 14.96
N ILE A 126 -5.82 -4.02 15.35
CA ILE A 126 -4.67 -4.59 14.67
C ILE A 126 -4.03 -5.58 15.65
N ILE A 127 -3.59 -6.70 15.16
CA ILE A 127 -2.81 -7.66 15.91
C ILE A 127 -1.45 -7.85 15.22
N ASP A 128 -0.41 -7.99 16.02
CA ASP A 128 0.85 -8.59 15.60
C ASP A 128 0.77 -10.09 15.94
N THR A 129 0.99 -10.95 14.96
CA THR A 129 0.92 -12.40 15.18
C THR A 129 2.26 -13.00 15.59
N ARG A 130 3.30 -12.16 15.64
CA ARG A 130 4.67 -12.53 15.96
C ARG A 130 5.13 -11.83 17.25
N LYS A 131 5.95 -12.50 18.04
CA LYS A 131 6.62 -11.88 19.19
C LYS A 131 7.99 -11.29 18.79
N PRO A 132 8.41 -10.15 19.36
CA PRO A 132 7.67 -9.33 20.33
C PRO A 132 6.48 -8.64 19.66
N PHE A 133 5.38 -8.43 20.41
CA PHE A 133 4.23 -7.72 19.89
C PHE A 133 4.53 -6.23 19.82
N VAL A 134 4.74 -5.72 18.63
CA VAL A 134 4.91 -4.29 18.34
C VAL A 134 3.86 -3.87 17.32
N ILE A 135 3.07 -2.88 17.67
CA ILE A 135 1.98 -2.40 16.82
C ILE A 135 2.25 -0.95 16.42
N ASP A 136 2.19 -0.67 15.12
CA ASP A 136 2.19 0.67 14.56
C ASP A 136 0.76 0.96 14.07
N ASP A 137 -0.05 1.57 14.95
CA ASP A 137 -1.47 1.79 14.74
C ASP A 137 -1.84 3.24 14.41
N ASP A 138 -0.86 4.09 14.17
CA ASP A 138 -1.09 5.47 13.76
C ASP A 138 -1.34 5.59 12.26
N ILE A 139 -2.35 6.38 11.88
CA ILE A 139 -2.55 6.79 10.49
C ILE A 139 -1.68 8.02 10.24
N ARG A 140 -0.81 7.94 9.24
CA ARG A 140 -0.05 9.10 8.74
C ARG A 140 -0.72 9.62 7.49
N ALA A 141 -1.09 10.89 7.51
CA ALA A 141 -1.84 11.51 6.42
C ALA A 141 -1.14 12.77 5.90
N ILE A 142 -1.02 12.85 4.57
CA ILE A 142 -0.61 14.06 3.86
C ILE A 142 -1.79 14.52 3.02
N LEU A 143 -2.18 15.78 3.14
CA LEU A 143 -3.19 16.40 2.28
C LEU A 143 -2.57 17.46 1.40
N PHE A 144 -3.02 17.50 0.16
CA PHE A 144 -2.72 18.54 -0.81
C PHE A 144 -4.00 19.31 -1.13
N ASN A 145 -3.98 20.60 -0.82
CA ASN A 145 -5.13 21.48 -0.94
C ASN A 145 -4.87 22.55 -1.98
N ARG A 146 -5.92 22.96 -2.68
CA ARG A 146 -5.88 24.21 -3.46
C ARG A 146 -5.87 25.41 -2.53
N PRO A 147 -5.49 26.60 -3.05
CA PRO A 147 -5.55 27.84 -2.26
C PRO A 147 -6.94 28.18 -1.72
N ASP A 148 -8.01 27.67 -2.35
CA ASP A 148 -9.40 27.83 -1.86
C ASP A 148 -9.78 26.86 -0.75
N GLY A 149 -8.85 25.97 -0.37
CA GLY A 149 -9.03 24.94 0.67
C GLY A 149 -9.62 23.61 0.19
N SER A 150 -10.05 23.52 -1.07
CA SER A 150 -10.53 22.25 -1.62
C SER A 150 -9.38 21.23 -1.78
N ILE A 151 -9.68 19.95 -1.57
CA ILE A 151 -8.67 18.88 -1.60
C ILE A 151 -8.38 18.47 -3.04
N ILE A 152 -7.09 18.47 -3.42
CA ILE A 152 -6.58 17.88 -4.66
C ILE A 152 -6.41 16.36 -4.47
N GLY A 153 -5.75 15.97 -3.37
CA GLY A 153 -5.48 14.58 -3.07
C GLY A 153 -4.91 14.35 -1.68
N SER A 154 -4.76 13.08 -1.33
CA SER A 154 -4.20 12.66 -0.07
C SER A 154 -3.34 11.41 -0.21
N LEU A 155 -2.27 11.32 0.59
CA LEU A 155 -1.49 10.10 0.80
C LEU A 155 -1.80 9.62 2.22
N ILE A 156 -2.27 8.40 2.35
CA ILE A 156 -2.64 7.81 3.64
C ILE A 156 -1.80 6.56 3.86
N ASN A 157 -0.95 6.60 4.89
CA ASN A 157 -0.14 5.45 5.29
C ASN A 157 -0.72 4.80 6.54
N PHE A 158 -0.85 3.47 6.49
CA PHE A 158 -1.33 2.67 7.61
C PHE A 158 -0.82 1.23 7.51
N GLY A 159 -0.42 0.64 8.65
CA GLY A 159 0.18 -0.69 8.71
C GLY A 159 -0.86 -1.80 8.94
N ILE A 160 -1.47 -2.31 7.87
CA ILE A 160 -2.34 -3.48 7.92
C ILE A 160 -2.26 -4.28 6.62
N HIS A 161 -2.31 -5.60 6.71
CA HIS A 161 -2.53 -6.48 5.56
C HIS A 161 -3.91 -6.24 4.94
N VAL A 162 -3.94 -6.06 3.63
CA VAL A 162 -5.17 -5.80 2.87
C VAL A 162 -5.78 -7.15 2.48
N GLU A 163 -6.45 -7.81 3.46
CA GLU A 163 -6.93 -9.20 3.37
C GLU A 163 -8.20 -9.50 4.19
N LEU A 164 -9.04 -8.50 4.49
CA LEU A 164 -10.16 -8.67 5.43
C LEU A 164 -11.30 -9.55 4.92
N VAL A 165 -11.36 -9.82 3.61
CA VAL A 165 -12.28 -10.82 3.05
C VAL A 165 -11.73 -12.24 3.14
N TRP A 166 -10.40 -12.40 3.38
CA TRP A 166 -9.71 -13.63 3.70
C TRP A 166 -9.74 -14.71 2.60
N ASP A 167 -9.15 -15.87 2.91
CA ASP A 167 -8.81 -16.96 2.01
C ASP A 167 -9.95 -17.64 1.25
N LYS A 168 -11.21 -17.48 1.67
CA LYS A 168 -12.37 -18.11 1.00
C LYS A 168 -13.02 -17.25 -0.08
N ASN A 169 -12.59 -16.02 -0.18
CA ASN A 169 -13.08 -15.12 -1.22
C ASN A 169 -12.63 -15.58 -2.61
N LEU A 170 -13.50 -15.44 -3.62
CA LEU A 170 -13.24 -15.74 -5.02
C LEU A 170 -13.51 -14.54 -5.94
N GLU A 171 -13.77 -13.38 -5.37
CA GLU A 171 -14.00 -12.15 -6.12
C GLU A 171 -12.78 -11.24 -6.01
N LEU A 172 -12.40 -10.62 -7.11
CA LEU A 172 -11.41 -9.53 -7.08
C LEU A 172 -12.00 -8.33 -6.34
N THR A 173 -11.22 -7.74 -5.44
CA THR A 173 -11.61 -6.56 -4.68
C THR A 173 -10.38 -5.81 -4.18
N ALA A 174 -10.47 -4.49 -4.05
CA ALA A 174 -9.45 -3.66 -3.41
C ALA A 174 -9.54 -3.68 -1.86
N ASP A 175 -10.42 -4.52 -1.29
CA ASP A 175 -10.59 -4.75 0.13
C ASP A 175 -10.62 -3.44 0.96
N VAL A 176 -9.98 -3.41 2.14
CA VAL A 176 -9.94 -2.26 3.05
C VAL A 176 -9.38 -1.00 2.40
N ALA A 177 -8.35 -1.12 1.56
CA ALA A 177 -7.74 0.00 0.87
C ALA A 177 -8.72 0.72 -0.07
N GLY A 178 -9.54 -0.05 -0.81
CA GLY A 178 -10.59 0.49 -1.68
C GLY A 178 -11.67 1.23 -0.90
N TYR A 179 -12.09 0.70 0.27
CA TYR A 179 -13.09 1.38 1.10
C TYR A 179 -12.55 2.63 1.76
N LEU A 180 -11.30 2.64 2.24
CA LEU A 180 -10.66 3.84 2.77
C LEU A 180 -10.61 4.94 1.71
N ARG A 181 -10.07 4.65 0.52
CA ARG A 181 -9.97 5.62 -0.58
C ARG A 181 -11.31 6.24 -0.93
N ARG A 182 -12.34 5.41 -1.11
CA ARG A 182 -13.71 5.88 -1.38
C ARG A 182 -14.27 6.72 -0.25
N GLY A 183 -14.04 6.29 1.00
CA GLY A 183 -14.51 7.00 2.19
C GLY A 183 -13.95 8.41 2.28
N ILE A 184 -12.65 8.58 2.05
CA ILE A 184 -12.00 9.90 2.09
C ILE A 184 -12.40 10.74 0.88
N SER A 185 -12.35 10.19 -0.34
CA SER A 185 -12.59 10.97 -1.55
C SER A 185 -14.08 11.27 -1.79
N LYS A 186 -14.96 10.26 -1.67
CA LYS A 186 -16.38 10.38 -2.03
C LYS A 186 -17.31 10.45 -0.82
N GLY A 187 -16.86 9.94 0.32
CA GLY A 187 -17.65 9.84 1.54
C GLY A 187 -18.03 8.40 1.92
N ILE A 188 -18.58 8.29 3.10
CA ILE A 188 -19.00 7.02 3.68
C ILE A 188 -20.45 6.77 3.29
N TYR A 189 -20.67 5.64 2.61
CA TYR A 189 -21.97 5.25 2.10
C TYR A 189 -22.48 3.96 2.74
N TYR A 190 -23.79 3.90 2.94
CA TYR A 190 -24.50 2.69 3.31
C TYR A 190 -25.77 2.54 2.47
N LYS A 191 -25.91 1.44 1.73
CA LYS A 191 -27.04 1.20 0.82
C LYS A 191 -27.32 2.42 -0.08
N ASP A 192 -26.27 2.95 -0.71
CA ASP A 192 -26.30 4.12 -1.59
C ASP A 192 -26.70 5.44 -0.93
N GLN A 193 -26.90 5.46 0.39
CA GLN A 193 -27.10 6.67 1.16
C GLN A 193 -25.79 7.21 1.71
N LEU A 194 -25.53 8.50 1.49
CA LEU A 194 -24.38 9.20 2.07
C LEU A 194 -24.60 9.36 3.57
N VAL A 195 -23.73 8.73 4.37
CA VAL A 195 -23.74 8.82 5.84
C VAL A 195 -22.83 9.94 6.31
N LYS A 196 -21.68 10.13 5.66
CA LYS A 196 -20.72 11.19 5.97
C LYS A 196 -20.05 11.65 4.68
N ALA A 197 -19.98 12.96 4.49
CA ALA A 197 -19.30 13.54 3.32
C ALA A 197 -17.79 13.24 3.38
N GLY A 198 -17.21 12.96 2.21
CA GLY A 198 -15.77 12.86 2.05
C GLY A 198 -15.10 14.22 1.95
N LEU A 199 -13.77 14.21 1.88
CA LEU A 199 -12.96 15.40 1.72
C LEU A 199 -12.82 15.83 0.26
N GLY A 200 -13.12 14.95 -0.68
CA GLY A 200 -12.87 15.14 -2.12
C GLY A 200 -11.47 14.70 -2.52
N GLY A 201 -11.10 15.04 -3.77
CA GLY A 201 -9.81 14.72 -4.35
C GLY A 201 -9.56 13.23 -4.58
N THR A 202 -8.30 12.90 -4.84
CA THR A 202 -7.84 11.53 -5.07
C THR A 202 -7.03 11.05 -3.87
N THR A 203 -7.33 9.85 -3.35
CA THR A 203 -6.64 9.27 -2.19
C THR A 203 -5.77 8.10 -2.62
N LEU A 204 -4.49 8.12 -2.24
CA LEU A 204 -3.58 6.99 -2.33
C LEU A 204 -3.50 6.29 -0.97
N TRP A 205 -3.51 4.96 -1.01
CA TRP A 205 -3.14 4.12 0.13
C TRP A 205 -1.65 3.78 0.05
N LEU A 206 -0.92 3.98 1.13
CA LEU A 206 0.46 3.53 1.28
C LEU A 206 0.50 2.54 2.45
N THR A 207 0.82 1.29 2.17
CA THR A 207 0.95 0.27 3.21
C THR A 207 2.15 0.59 4.10
N GLY A 208 1.92 0.58 5.39
CA GLY A 208 2.95 0.84 6.40
C GLY A 208 3.72 -0.43 6.78
N ASN A 209 4.09 -0.51 8.06
CA ASN A 209 4.88 -1.59 8.60
C ASN A 209 3.97 -2.81 8.86
N ILE A 210 4.05 -3.82 8.01
CA ILE A 210 3.15 -4.99 8.05
C ILE A 210 3.88 -6.31 8.33
N GLY A 211 5.20 -6.28 8.45
CA GLY A 211 5.98 -7.47 8.82
C GLY A 211 5.50 -8.05 10.16
N GLY A 212 5.56 -9.38 10.31
CA GLY A 212 4.98 -10.05 11.47
C GLY A 212 3.48 -10.31 11.35
N LEU A 213 2.90 -10.12 10.14
CA LEU A 213 1.47 -10.24 9.85
C LEU A 213 0.62 -9.25 10.66
N MET A 214 0.92 -7.97 10.53
CA MET A 214 0.05 -6.91 11.03
C MET A 214 -1.29 -6.96 10.31
N THR A 215 -2.32 -7.46 10.96
CA THR A 215 -3.63 -7.70 10.36
C THR A 215 -4.75 -7.53 11.39
N SER A 216 -5.99 -7.48 10.92
CA SER A 216 -7.15 -7.82 11.74
C SER A 216 -7.49 -9.28 11.47
N GLY A 217 -7.27 -10.14 12.46
CA GLY A 217 -7.47 -11.58 12.31
C GLY A 217 -8.87 -11.96 11.80
N PRO A 218 -9.03 -13.15 11.21
CA PRO A 218 -10.29 -13.55 10.56
C PRO A 218 -11.49 -13.54 11.50
N THR A 219 -11.26 -13.76 12.79
CA THR A 219 -12.33 -13.80 13.81
C THR A 219 -12.37 -12.54 14.69
N ASP A 220 -11.45 -11.59 14.50
CA ASP A 220 -11.43 -10.38 15.31
C ASP A 220 -12.69 -9.55 15.10
N PRO A 221 -13.31 -9.09 16.20
CA PRO A 221 -14.53 -8.32 16.11
C PRO A 221 -14.25 -6.91 15.58
N ILE A 222 -14.98 -6.50 14.53
CA ILE A 222 -14.99 -5.14 14.03
C ILE A 222 -16.39 -4.59 14.20
N TYR A 223 -16.50 -3.47 14.88
CA TYR A 223 -17.77 -2.77 15.00
C TYR A 223 -18.05 -1.94 13.74
N ASP A 224 -19.16 -2.22 13.09
CA ASP A 224 -19.68 -1.39 11.99
C ASP A 224 -20.59 -0.30 12.58
N PRO A 225 -20.17 0.97 12.63
CA PRO A 225 -20.95 2.04 13.24
C PRO A 225 -22.21 2.38 12.45
N VAL A 226 -22.24 2.04 11.17
CA VAL A 226 -23.40 2.26 10.28
C VAL A 226 -24.46 1.20 10.51
N LEU A 227 -24.04 -0.08 10.56
CA LEU A 227 -24.94 -1.20 10.83
C LEU A 227 -25.26 -1.37 12.32
N LYS A 228 -24.53 -0.68 13.20
CA LYS A 228 -24.59 -0.80 14.67
C LYS A 228 -24.49 -2.27 15.12
N LYS A 229 -23.57 -3.01 14.51
CA LYS A 229 -23.31 -4.41 14.84
C LYS A 229 -21.84 -4.76 14.73
N THR A 230 -21.46 -5.81 15.45
CA THR A 230 -20.11 -6.39 15.40
C THR A 230 -20.05 -7.46 14.30
N LEU A 231 -19.03 -7.38 13.46
CA LEU A 231 -18.73 -8.32 12.39
C LEU A 231 -17.52 -9.15 12.80
N THR A 232 -17.68 -10.48 12.88
CA THR A 232 -16.65 -11.41 13.37
C THR A 232 -16.16 -12.39 12.29
N LYS A 233 -16.79 -12.38 11.11
CA LYS A 233 -16.41 -13.28 10.01
C LYS A 233 -15.82 -12.48 8.86
N PRO A 234 -14.80 -13.02 8.16
CA PRO A 234 -14.28 -12.43 6.94
C PRO A 234 -15.41 -12.15 5.94
N SER A 235 -15.42 -10.96 5.39
CA SER A 235 -16.45 -10.56 4.42
C SER A 235 -16.18 -9.16 3.87
N HIS A 236 -16.74 -8.84 2.71
CA HIS A 236 -16.75 -7.46 2.18
C HIS A 236 -17.39 -6.44 3.15
N ALA A 237 -18.33 -6.88 3.99
CA ALA A 237 -18.91 -6.01 5.01
C ALA A 237 -17.88 -5.67 6.10
N LYS A 238 -17.03 -6.63 6.50
CA LYS A 238 -15.94 -6.42 7.45
C LYS A 238 -14.87 -5.49 6.88
N ALA A 239 -14.42 -5.72 5.63
CA ALA A 239 -13.50 -4.86 4.92
C ALA A 239 -14.02 -3.42 4.79
N ARG A 240 -15.31 -3.27 4.43
CA ARG A 240 -15.97 -1.97 4.37
C ARG A 240 -16.00 -1.26 5.73
N ALA A 241 -16.42 -1.95 6.78
CA ALA A 241 -16.51 -1.37 8.12
C ALA A 241 -15.14 -0.86 8.59
N TYR A 242 -14.09 -1.65 8.35
CA TYR A 242 -12.72 -1.30 8.69
C TYR A 242 -12.22 -0.10 7.87
N GLY A 243 -12.28 -0.18 6.54
CA GLY A 243 -11.81 0.89 5.66
C GLY A 243 -12.56 2.20 5.87
N TYR A 244 -13.86 2.15 6.11
CA TYR A 244 -14.65 3.34 6.44
C TYR A 244 -14.37 3.88 7.85
N SER A 245 -14.00 3.03 8.81
CA SER A 245 -13.55 3.49 10.12
C SER A 245 -12.26 4.30 10.03
N LEU A 246 -11.26 3.80 9.28
CA LEU A 246 -10.04 4.54 9.01
C LEU A 246 -10.31 5.86 8.26
N ALA A 247 -11.16 5.83 7.22
CA ALA A 247 -11.55 7.02 6.49
C ALA A 247 -12.23 8.06 7.41
N ASN A 248 -13.09 7.60 8.31
CA ASN A 248 -13.76 8.45 9.29
C ASN A 248 -12.77 9.15 10.21
N SER A 249 -11.75 8.45 10.71
CA SER A 249 -10.70 9.04 11.55
C SER A 249 -9.97 10.18 10.81
N VAL A 250 -9.64 9.99 9.52
CA VAL A 250 -9.00 11.03 8.71
C VAL A 250 -9.92 12.24 8.50
N ILE A 251 -11.21 11.99 8.20
CA ILE A 251 -12.21 13.05 8.00
C ILE A 251 -12.41 13.85 9.30
N GLU A 252 -12.50 13.17 10.45
CA GLU A 252 -12.66 13.82 11.76
C GLU A 252 -11.45 14.67 12.13
N ALA A 253 -10.23 14.16 11.93
CA ALA A 253 -9.00 14.91 12.16
C ALA A 253 -8.92 16.15 11.27
N PHE A 254 -9.34 16.07 10.00
CA PHE A 254 -9.43 17.23 9.13
C PHE A 254 -10.44 18.27 9.65
N GLN A 255 -11.63 17.82 10.05
CA GLN A 255 -12.69 18.70 10.58
C GLN A 255 -12.31 19.34 11.92
N ALA A 256 -11.51 18.65 12.74
CA ALA A 256 -10.98 19.17 14.01
C ALA A 256 -9.84 20.17 13.83
N GLY A 257 -9.24 20.25 12.63
CA GLY A 257 -8.10 21.13 12.36
C GLY A 257 -6.76 20.57 12.81
N ASP A 258 -6.65 19.24 12.93
CA ASP A 258 -5.43 18.57 13.41
C ASP A 258 -4.30 18.55 12.36
N PHE A 259 -4.60 18.88 11.10
CA PHE A 259 -3.61 18.96 10.04
C PHE A 259 -2.75 20.20 10.14
N LYS A 260 -1.44 20.02 10.26
CA LYS A 260 -0.46 21.11 10.33
C LYS A 260 0.08 21.42 8.94
N LYS A 261 0.06 22.68 8.54
CA LYS A 261 0.64 23.12 7.26
C LYS A 261 2.15 22.93 7.26
N SER A 262 2.68 22.39 6.16
CA SER A 262 4.11 22.35 5.86
C SER A 262 4.43 23.50 4.87
N PRO A 263 5.03 24.58 5.34
CA PRO A 263 5.27 25.74 4.48
C PRO A 263 6.43 25.46 3.51
N LYS A 264 6.21 25.71 2.21
CA LYS A 264 7.22 25.60 1.14
C LYS A 264 7.98 24.27 1.14
N PRO A 265 7.28 23.15 0.99
CA PRO A 265 7.93 21.85 0.96
C PRO A 265 8.90 21.76 -0.24
N SER A 266 10.15 21.39 0.04
CA SER A 266 11.11 20.97 -0.99
C SER A 266 11.09 19.46 -1.11
N ILE A 267 11.46 18.94 -2.27
CA ILE A 267 11.55 17.49 -2.50
C ILE A 267 13.02 17.09 -2.57
N THR A 268 13.37 16.07 -1.82
CA THR A 268 14.67 15.40 -1.90
C THR A 268 14.45 13.91 -2.03
N VAL A 269 15.18 13.27 -2.96
CA VAL A 269 15.10 11.83 -3.18
C VAL A 269 16.49 11.22 -3.12
N HIS A 270 16.61 10.16 -2.36
CA HIS A 270 17.78 9.29 -2.36
C HIS A 270 17.31 7.85 -2.54
N SER A 271 17.87 7.15 -3.51
CA SER A 271 17.64 5.72 -3.67
C SER A 271 18.97 4.99 -3.81
N THR A 272 18.99 3.76 -3.33
CA THR A 272 20.16 2.91 -3.45
C THR A 272 19.76 1.47 -3.72
N GLU A 273 20.51 0.85 -4.60
CA GLU A 273 20.38 -0.58 -4.84
C GLU A 273 20.97 -1.36 -3.66
N ILE A 274 20.27 -2.39 -3.23
CA ILE A 274 20.70 -3.30 -2.18
C ILE A 274 20.61 -4.74 -2.64
N GLU A 275 21.42 -5.61 -2.03
CA GLU A 275 21.35 -7.05 -2.21
C GLU A 275 20.65 -7.70 -1.02
N LEU A 276 19.55 -8.42 -1.29
CA LEU A 276 18.80 -9.17 -0.30
C LEU A 276 19.09 -10.66 -0.44
N GLY A 277 19.45 -11.30 0.66
CA GLY A 277 19.66 -12.75 0.69
C GLY A 277 18.36 -13.51 0.79
N ILE A 278 18.27 -14.63 0.04
CA ILE A 278 17.11 -15.53 0.10
C ILE A 278 17.47 -16.71 1.02
N GLU A 279 16.95 -16.71 2.24
CA GLU A 279 17.18 -17.79 3.21
C GLU A 279 16.17 -18.92 3.06
N ASN A 280 14.96 -18.64 2.56
CA ASN A 280 13.94 -19.65 2.36
C ASN A 280 14.30 -20.52 1.14
N PHE A 281 14.50 -21.83 1.37
CA PHE A 281 14.89 -22.78 0.34
C PHE A 281 13.90 -22.85 -0.83
N MET A 282 12.58 -22.81 -0.56
CA MET A 282 11.57 -22.89 -1.62
C MET A 282 11.56 -21.63 -2.49
N LEU A 283 11.74 -20.45 -1.90
CA LEU A 283 11.88 -19.21 -2.68
C LEU A 283 13.17 -19.21 -3.49
N SER A 284 14.28 -19.69 -2.91
CA SER A 284 15.54 -19.87 -3.64
C SER A 284 15.38 -20.81 -4.85
N LEU A 285 14.69 -21.94 -4.66
CA LEU A 285 14.43 -22.89 -5.74
C LEU A 285 13.50 -22.29 -6.80
N GLY A 286 12.43 -21.60 -6.39
CA GLY A 286 11.51 -20.90 -7.30
C GLY A 286 12.21 -19.86 -8.17
N THR A 287 13.13 -19.11 -7.58
CA THR A 287 14.00 -18.16 -8.29
C THR A 287 14.90 -18.85 -9.31
N LEU A 288 15.59 -19.92 -8.91
CA LEU A 288 16.47 -20.69 -9.82
C LEU A 288 15.72 -21.33 -10.99
N LEU A 289 14.49 -21.74 -10.77
CA LEU A 289 13.62 -22.33 -11.80
C LEU A 289 12.90 -21.29 -12.65
N GLY A 290 13.08 -19.98 -12.38
CA GLY A 290 12.40 -18.90 -13.10
C GLY A 290 10.89 -18.82 -12.83
N VAL A 291 10.41 -19.45 -11.78
CA VAL A 291 8.99 -19.33 -11.33
C VAL A 291 8.74 -17.99 -10.72
N ILE A 292 9.73 -17.48 -9.98
CA ILE A 292 9.77 -16.13 -9.43
C ILE A 292 10.69 -15.30 -10.32
N ASP A 293 10.15 -14.28 -10.98
CA ASP A 293 10.91 -13.47 -11.96
C ASP A 293 11.78 -12.42 -11.23
N THR A 294 12.94 -12.86 -10.78
CA THR A 294 13.98 -12.03 -10.16
C THR A 294 15.27 -12.11 -10.96
N ASP A 295 16.19 -11.17 -10.70
CA ASP A 295 17.57 -11.23 -11.19
C ASP A 295 18.48 -11.81 -10.09
N PRO A 296 18.65 -13.15 -10.00
CA PRO A 296 19.41 -13.76 -8.93
C PRO A 296 20.90 -13.48 -9.09
N LYS A 297 21.55 -13.14 -7.98
CA LYS A 297 23.00 -13.11 -7.83
C LYS A 297 23.45 -14.30 -6.99
N PHE A 298 24.58 -14.88 -7.34
CA PHE A 298 25.18 -15.96 -6.59
C PHE A 298 26.31 -15.44 -5.69
N SER A 299 26.30 -15.87 -4.44
CA SER A 299 27.32 -15.55 -3.45
C SER A 299 28.08 -16.82 -3.04
N LEU A 300 29.37 -16.67 -2.74
CA LEU A 300 30.18 -17.76 -2.16
C LEU A 300 29.89 -17.99 -0.69
N MET A 301 29.21 -17.03 -0.02
CA MET A 301 28.84 -17.11 1.39
C MET A 301 27.31 -17.14 1.54
N PRO A 302 26.78 -17.85 2.54
CA PRO A 302 25.35 -17.84 2.82
C PRO A 302 24.82 -16.42 3.10
N PRO A 303 23.56 -16.14 2.69
CA PRO A 303 22.76 -16.94 1.79
C PRO A 303 23.32 -16.93 0.38
N PHE A 304 23.41 -18.12 -0.25
CA PHE A 304 24.08 -18.31 -1.54
C PHE A 304 23.34 -17.69 -2.73
N ILE A 305 22.04 -17.44 -2.56
CA ILE A 305 21.20 -16.77 -3.57
C ILE A 305 20.77 -15.43 -3.00
N ARG A 306 21.00 -14.40 -3.79
CA ARG A 306 20.60 -13.02 -3.48
C ARG A 306 19.87 -12.45 -4.69
N TYR A 307 19.09 -11.43 -4.48
CA TYR A 307 18.50 -10.63 -5.55
C TYR A 307 18.70 -9.14 -5.27
N LEU A 308 18.74 -8.38 -6.36
CA LEU A 308 18.80 -6.93 -6.27
C LEU A 308 17.43 -6.36 -5.92
N SER A 309 17.44 -5.38 -5.05
CA SER A 309 16.27 -4.57 -4.75
C SER A 309 16.69 -3.11 -4.53
N GLU A 310 15.78 -2.27 -4.09
CA GLU A 310 16.01 -0.84 -3.91
C GLU A 310 15.40 -0.38 -2.59
N VAL A 311 16.14 0.46 -1.87
CA VAL A 311 15.61 1.28 -0.78
C VAL A 311 15.60 2.71 -1.24
N ALA A 312 14.50 3.43 -0.99
CA ALA A 312 14.35 4.82 -1.35
C ALA A 312 13.93 5.66 -0.14
N PHE A 313 14.45 6.86 -0.07
CA PHE A 313 14.05 7.88 0.88
C PHE A 313 13.59 9.11 0.12
N ILE A 314 12.36 9.53 0.37
CA ILE A 314 11.74 10.72 -0.22
C ILE A 314 11.38 11.65 0.92
N GLN A 315 11.93 12.87 0.88
CA GLN A 315 11.54 13.95 1.79
C GLN A 315 10.68 14.95 1.00
N ILE A 316 9.53 15.31 1.55
CA ILE A 316 8.63 16.34 1.01
C ILE A 316 8.33 17.30 2.16
N GLY A 317 9.08 18.40 2.25
CA GLY A 317 8.99 19.28 3.41
C GLY A 317 9.22 18.55 4.72
N ASP A 318 8.22 18.57 5.60
CA ASP A 318 8.28 17.90 6.92
C ASP A 318 7.88 16.41 6.88
N ALA A 319 7.47 15.89 5.72
CA ALA A 319 7.12 14.50 5.54
C ALA A 319 8.31 13.68 5.02
N SER A 320 8.52 12.49 5.59
CA SER A 320 9.50 11.51 5.09
C SER A 320 8.79 10.22 4.72
N ILE A 321 9.11 9.70 3.54
CA ILE A 321 8.62 8.40 3.04
C ILE A 321 9.84 7.52 2.79
N THR A 322 9.92 6.38 3.45
CA THR A 322 10.95 5.38 3.17
C THR A 322 10.32 4.20 2.44
N GLY A 323 10.75 3.98 1.19
CA GLY A 323 10.40 2.81 0.41
C GLY A 323 11.32 1.64 0.76
N VAL A 324 10.74 0.56 1.27
CA VAL A 324 11.47 -0.66 1.66
C VAL A 324 10.96 -1.82 0.83
N PRO A 325 11.84 -2.66 0.27
CA PRO A 325 11.43 -3.83 -0.50
C PRO A 325 11.01 -4.95 0.44
N GLY A 326 9.72 -5.21 0.54
CA GLY A 326 9.15 -6.25 1.37
C GLY A 326 8.33 -5.73 2.53
N GLU A 327 8.01 -6.61 3.45
CA GLU A 327 7.19 -6.34 4.62
C GLU A 327 8.09 -5.95 5.81
N LEU A 328 8.17 -4.64 6.08
CA LEU A 328 8.98 -4.13 7.19
C LEU A 328 8.32 -4.47 8.53
N TYR A 329 9.10 -5.03 9.44
CA TYR A 329 8.65 -5.25 10.81
C TYR A 329 8.41 -3.93 11.56
N PRO A 330 7.32 -3.78 12.33
CA PRO A 330 6.99 -2.55 13.04
C PRO A 330 8.13 -2.06 13.95
N GLU A 331 8.79 -2.96 14.65
CA GLU A 331 9.89 -2.61 15.58
C GLU A 331 11.09 -1.96 14.89
N ILE A 332 11.28 -2.17 13.59
CA ILE A 332 12.37 -1.50 12.85
C ILE A 332 12.01 -0.03 12.59
N ALA A 333 10.71 0.27 12.46
CA ALA A 333 10.25 1.62 12.15
C ALA A 333 9.94 2.45 13.40
N VAL A 334 9.26 1.85 14.39
CA VAL A 334 8.76 2.57 15.58
C VAL A 334 9.47 2.20 16.87
N GLY A 335 10.44 1.27 16.83
CA GLY A 335 11.09 0.76 18.05
C GLY A 335 10.16 -0.17 18.83
N GLY A 336 10.33 -0.23 20.15
CA GLY A 336 9.50 -1.05 21.04
C GLY A 336 10.14 -2.37 21.42
N ILE A 337 11.28 -2.71 20.82
CA ILE A 337 12.04 -3.92 21.11
C ILE A 337 12.73 -3.88 22.48
N GLU A 338 12.97 -2.68 23.01
CA GLU A 338 13.62 -2.44 24.28
C GLU A 338 12.81 -2.96 25.48
N ASN A 339 11.49 -3.06 25.31
CA ASN A 339 10.57 -3.58 26.33
C ASN A 339 9.67 -4.67 25.73
N PRO A 340 10.24 -5.78 25.24
CA PRO A 340 9.46 -6.79 24.51
C PRO A 340 8.49 -7.50 25.44
N ILE A 341 7.22 -7.53 25.06
CA ILE A 341 6.22 -8.36 25.74
C ILE A 341 6.30 -9.76 25.15
N GLY A 342 6.95 -10.67 25.88
CA GLY A 342 7.04 -12.09 25.53
C GLY A 342 7.87 -12.37 24.27
N ALA A 343 8.97 -11.65 24.11
CA ALA A 343 9.92 -11.92 23.01
C ALA A 343 10.48 -13.34 23.10
N ASP A 344 10.35 -14.08 22.01
CA ASP A 344 11.07 -15.34 21.78
C ASP A 344 12.09 -15.06 20.67
N TYR A 345 13.31 -14.67 21.05
CA TYR A 345 14.45 -14.53 20.14
C TYR A 345 15.21 -15.85 20.02
#